data_b1f53225ece2d99ba8e35c3b73a2b55d
#
_entry.id   b1f53225ece2d99ba8e35c3b73a2b55d
#
_cell.length_a   1.000
_cell.length_b   1.000
_cell.length_c   1.000
_cell.angle_alpha   90.00
_cell.angle_beta   90.00
_cell.angle_gamma   90.00
#
_symmetry.space_group_name_H-M   'P 1'
#
loop_
_entity.id
_entity.type
_entity.pdbx_description
1 polymer ?
#
loop_
_entity_poly.entity_id
_entity_poly.type
_entity_poly.pdbx_seq_one_letter_code
_entity_poly.pdbx_strand_id
1 'polypeptide(L)'
;MAHLRLGNIIGSLSRVPKSILDVGYGDGSFLKVCSNIIPKCYGYDVSSYPAPDGCEIVSSMTDQPYDVITFFDSLEHFEDIEFVKDLKCTAVCISVPHCHNKSDEWFENWKHRRPDEHLWHFDKDSLVNFMERMGFVLCSHSNLEDTIRKNPDQEEPNILTCVFRSFKRYESSNS
;
A
#
# COMPACT_ATOMS: atom_id res chain seq x y z
N MET A 1 3.12 13.43 -4.45
CA MET A 1 3.06 12.00 -4.15
C MET A 1 1.69 11.39 -4.48
N ALA A 2 0.59 11.87 -3.93
CA ALA A 2 -0.75 11.27 -4.07
C ALA A 2 -1.20 11.00 -5.54
N HIS A 3 -1.03 11.96 -6.46
CA HIS A 3 -1.35 11.76 -7.88
C HIS A 3 -0.49 10.68 -8.55
N LEU A 4 0.77 10.57 -8.15
CA LEU A 4 1.68 9.55 -8.66
C LEU A 4 1.22 8.14 -8.24
N ARG A 5 0.85 7.96 -6.97
CA ARG A 5 0.28 6.72 -6.42
C ARG A 5 -1.00 6.33 -7.13
N LEU A 6 -1.94 7.27 -7.28
CA LEU A 6 -3.21 7.02 -7.97
C LEU A 6 -3.01 6.67 -9.45
N GLY A 7 -2.12 7.38 -10.14
CA GLY A 7 -1.76 7.09 -11.54
C GLY A 7 -1.17 5.69 -11.71
N ASN A 8 -0.30 5.26 -10.80
CA ASN A 8 0.26 3.92 -10.79
C ASN A 8 -0.82 2.82 -10.62
N ILE A 9 -1.77 3.02 -9.70
CA ILE A 9 -2.89 2.09 -9.48
C ILE A 9 -3.72 1.97 -10.75
N ILE A 10 -4.18 3.09 -11.31
CA ILE A 10 -5.02 3.11 -12.51
C ILE A 10 -4.29 2.47 -13.70
N GLY A 11 -3.02 2.79 -13.89
CA GLY A 11 -2.18 2.23 -14.96
C GLY A 11 -2.02 0.71 -14.82
N SER A 12 -1.71 0.22 -13.62
CA SER A 12 -1.53 -1.21 -13.35
C SER A 12 -2.83 -2.02 -13.50
N LEU A 13 -3.98 -1.42 -13.19
CA LEU A 13 -5.28 -2.06 -13.31
C LEU A 13 -5.91 -1.87 -14.70
N SER A 14 -5.43 -0.92 -15.49
CA SER A 14 -6.00 -0.47 -16.78
C SER A 14 -7.47 0.00 -16.65
N ARG A 15 -7.87 0.43 -15.46
CA ARG A 15 -9.20 0.99 -15.18
C ARG A 15 -9.19 1.85 -13.92
N VAL A 16 -10.14 2.76 -13.82
CA VAL A 16 -10.42 3.47 -12.57
C VAL A 16 -11.18 2.52 -11.63
N PRO A 17 -10.73 2.32 -10.37
CA PRO A 17 -11.48 1.55 -9.38
C PRO A 17 -12.78 2.27 -9.00
N LYS A 18 -13.80 1.51 -8.59
CA LYS A 18 -15.06 2.05 -8.07
C LYS A 18 -15.00 2.33 -6.57
N SER A 19 -14.11 1.61 -5.86
CA SER A 19 -13.89 1.80 -4.43
C SER A 19 -12.41 1.61 -4.08
N ILE A 20 -11.95 2.37 -3.09
CA ILE A 20 -10.59 2.27 -2.55
C ILE A 20 -10.64 2.38 -1.03
N LEU A 21 -9.84 1.55 -0.36
CA LEU A 21 -9.54 1.67 1.06
C LEU A 21 -8.06 2.00 1.23
N ASP A 22 -7.74 3.11 1.89
CA ASP A 22 -6.37 3.46 2.26
C ASP A 22 -6.11 3.10 3.73
N VAL A 23 -5.19 2.17 3.96
CA VAL A 23 -4.84 1.67 5.29
C VAL A 23 -3.60 2.39 5.80
N GLY A 24 -3.76 3.11 6.91
CA GLY A 24 -2.77 4.07 7.39
C GLY A 24 -2.86 5.37 6.60
N TYR A 25 -4.07 5.90 6.40
CA TYR A 25 -4.31 7.07 5.53
C TYR A 25 -3.68 8.39 6.06
N GLY A 26 -3.23 8.44 7.31
CA GLY A 26 -2.55 9.59 7.91
C GLY A 26 -3.32 10.90 7.76
N ASP A 27 -2.72 11.90 7.13
CA ASP A 27 -3.34 13.21 6.89
C ASP A 27 -4.45 13.21 5.81
N GLY A 28 -4.71 12.07 5.18
CA GLY A 28 -5.72 11.89 4.16
C GLY A 28 -5.41 12.52 2.80
N SER A 29 -4.21 13.01 2.57
CA SER A 29 -3.84 13.69 1.33
C SER A 29 -4.01 12.79 0.09
N PHE A 30 -3.76 11.48 0.21
CA PHE A 30 -4.01 10.53 -0.87
C PHE A 30 -5.50 10.32 -1.12
N LEU A 31 -6.29 10.09 -0.08
CA LEU A 31 -7.75 9.92 -0.19
C LEU A 31 -8.44 11.15 -0.77
N LYS A 32 -7.98 12.35 -0.41
CA LYS A 32 -8.48 13.63 -0.98
C LYS A 32 -8.28 13.69 -2.51
N VAL A 33 -7.18 13.16 -3.02
CA VAL A 33 -6.96 13.07 -4.48
C VAL A 33 -7.86 11.98 -5.08
N CYS A 34 -8.00 10.84 -4.43
CA CYS A 34 -8.86 9.75 -4.88
C CYS A 34 -10.32 10.16 -4.98
N SER A 35 -10.86 10.90 -4.02
CA SER A 35 -12.28 11.30 -3.96
C SER A 35 -12.74 12.18 -5.14
N ASN A 36 -11.80 12.78 -5.88
CA ASN A 36 -12.13 13.50 -7.11
C ASN A 36 -12.42 12.59 -8.32
N ILE A 37 -12.07 11.30 -8.24
CA ILE A 37 -12.10 10.37 -9.39
C ILE A 37 -12.80 9.06 -9.02
N ILE A 38 -12.60 8.56 -7.80
CA ILE A 38 -13.12 7.29 -7.31
C ILE A 38 -14.41 7.54 -6.54
N PRO A 39 -15.53 6.91 -6.90
CA PRO A 39 -16.83 7.17 -6.28
C PRO A 39 -16.92 6.87 -4.79
N LYS A 40 -16.20 5.83 -4.32
CA LYS A 40 -16.25 5.40 -2.92
C LYS A 40 -14.83 5.33 -2.36
N CYS A 41 -14.50 6.24 -1.44
CA CYS A 41 -13.19 6.32 -0.78
C CYS A 41 -13.33 6.07 0.71
N TYR A 42 -12.52 5.14 1.20
CA TYR A 42 -12.51 4.70 2.59
C TYR A 42 -11.12 4.84 3.19
N GLY A 43 -11.06 5.17 4.47
CA GLY A 43 -9.83 5.20 5.25
C GLY A 43 -9.91 4.31 6.47
N TYR A 44 -8.81 3.63 6.78
CA TYR A 44 -8.59 2.95 8.04
C TYR A 44 -7.28 3.44 8.64
N ASP A 45 -7.32 3.93 9.86
CA ASP A 45 -6.14 4.40 10.58
C ASP A 45 -6.36 4.28 12.09
N VAL A 46 -5.28 4.03 12.83
CA VAL A 46 -5.29 4.02 14.30
C VAL A 46 -5.19 5.43 14.90
N SER A 47 -4.87 6.42 14.06
CA SER A 47 -4.82 7.83 14.44
C SER A 47 -6.23 8.43 14.52
N SER A 48 -6.32 9.60 15.17
CA SER A 48 -7.57 10.36 15.27
C SER A 48 -7.71 11.44 14.20
N TYR A 49 -7.03 11.29 13.05
CA TYR A 49 -7.17 12.24 11.96
C TYR A 49 -8.60 12.23 11.40
N PRO A 50 -9.19 13.40 11.11
CA PRO A 50 -10.52 13.46 10.52
C PRO A 50 -10.53 12.87 9.11
N ALA A 51 -11.69 12.33 8.72
CA ALA A 51 -11.91 11.90 7.34
C ALA A 51 -11.77 13.10 6.40
N PRO A 52 -11.06 12.95 5.26
CA PRO A 52 -11.14 13.94 4.21
C PRO A 52 -12.55 14.04 3.62
N ASP A 53 -12.91 15.21 3.08
CA ASP A 53 -14.20 15.41 2.43
C ASP A 53 -14.46 14.35 1.34
N GLY A 54 -15.64 13.77 1.35
CA GLY A 54 -16.04 12.73 0.40
C GLY A 54 -15.48 11.34 0.70
N CYS A 55 -14.87 11.13 1.88
CA CYS A 55 -14.33 9.86 2.32
C CYS A 55 -15.02 9.37 3.60
N GLU A 56 -15.07 8.06 3.78
CA GLU A 56 -15.64 7.40 4.96
C GLU A 56 -14.54 6.69 5.74
N ILE A 57 -14.55 6.81 7.08
CA ILE A 57 -13.63 6.05 7.94
C ILE A 57 -14.31 4.76 8.37
N VAL A 58 -13.59 3.66 8.17
CA VAL A 58 -14.06 2.33 8.56
C VAL A 58 -13.32 1.83 9.80
N SER A 59 -13.99 1.01 10.59
CA SER A 59 -13.42 0.39 11.80
C SER A 59 -12.75 -0.96 11.54
N SER A 60 -12.92 -1.51 10.34
CA SER A 60 -12.33 -2.79 9.93
C SER A 60 -11.94 -2.76 8.46
N MET A 61 -10.83 -3.43 8.14
CA MET A 61 -10.33 -3.57 6.77
C MET A 61 -10.98 -4.73 6.01
N THR A 62 -11.67 -5.63 6.72
CA THR A 62 -12.13 -6.93 6.18
C THR A 62 -13.65 -7.08 6.11
N ASP A 63 -14.42 -6.11 6.62
CA ASP A 63 -15.86 -6.24 6.76
C ASP A 63 -16.58 -6.24 5.42
N GLN A 64 -16.10 -5.46 4.47
CA GLN A 64 -16.71 -5.33 3.14
C GLN A 64 -15.67 -5.48 2.02
N PRO A 65 -16.11 -5.78 0.77
CA PRO A 65 -15.21 -5.84 -0.37
C PRO A 65 -14.87 -4.44 -0.92
N TYR A 66 -13.62 -4.30 -1.41
CA TYR A 66 -13.11 -3.11 -2.08
C TYR A 66 -12.54 -3.46 -3.46
N ASP A 67 -12.54 -2.53 -4.40
CA ASP A 67 -11.80 -2.74 -5.64
C ASP A 67 -10.29 -2.73 -5.39
N VAL A 68 -9.82 -1.78 -4.59
CA VAL A 68 -8.40 -1.63 -4.24
C VAL A 68 -8.26 -1.37 -2.76
N ILE A 69 -7.25 -1.99 -2.14
CA ILE A 69 -6.76 -1.64 -0.81
C ILE A 69 -5.32 -1.16 -0.96
N THR A 70 -4.95 -0.11 -0.26
CA THR A 70 -3.61 0.47 -0.31
C THR A 70 -2.93 0.45 1.05
N PHE A 71 -1.63 0.20 1.03
CA PHE A 71 -0.73 0.29 2.18
C PHE A 71 0.47 1.15 1.76
N PHE A 72 0.45 2.41 2.14
CA PHE A 72 1.52 3.34 1.81
C PHE A 72 2.29 3.73 3.07
N ASP A 73 3.47 3.15 3.25
CA ASP A 73 4.28 3.28 4.47
C ASP A 73 3.47 2.87 5.72
N SER A 74 2.75 1.74 5.64
CA SER A 74 1.88 1.29 6.73
C SER A 74 1.94 -0.22 6.99
N LEU A 75 2.12 -1.09 5.98
CA LEU A 75 2.13 -2.54 6.17
C LEU A 75 3.25 -3.00 7.09
N GLU A 76 4.41 -2.36 7.02
CA GLU A 76 5.59 -2.68 7.82
C GLU A 76 5.44 -2.40 9.32
N HIS A 77 4.37 -1.68 9.72
CA HIS A 77 4.10 -1.33 11.11
C HIS A 77 3.19 -2.32 11.85
N PHE A 78 2.52 -3.23 11.12
CA PHE A 78 1.61 -4.18 11.75
C PHE A 78 2.38 -5.30 12.46
N GLU A 79 1.98 -5.67 13.68
CA GLU A 79 2.56 -6.80 14.42
C GLU A 79 2.33 -8.13 13.68
N ASP A 80 1.12 -8.34 13.20
CA ASP A 80 0.73 -9.47 12.36
C ASP A 80 0.30 -8.97 10.98
N ILE A 81 0.95 -9.44 9.93
CA ILE A 81 0.62 -9.11 8.54
C ILE A 81 -0.18 -10.22 7.84
N GLU A 82 -0.43 -11.35 8.51
CA GLU A 82 -1.21 -12.45 7.91
C GLU A 82 -2.68 -12.11 7.67
N PHE A 83 -3.22 -11.04 8.29
CA PHE A 83 -4.57 -10.56 7.98
C PHE A 83 -4.78 -10.24 6.49
N VAL A 84 -3.71 -10.04 5.74
CA VAL A 84 -3.76 -9.79 4.29
C VAL A 84 -4.52 -10.90 3.54
N LYS A 85 -4.45 -12.15 4.02
CA LYS A 85 -5.21 -13.29 3.44
C LYS A 85 -6.73 -13.13 3.53
N ASP A 86 -7.22 -12.33 4.48
CA ASP A 86 -8.64 -12.11 4.76
C ASP A 86 -9.19 -10.85 4.07
N LEU A 87 -8.34 -10.08 3.41
CA LEU A 87 -8.74 -8.90 2.65
C LEU A 87 -9.65 -9.30 1.49
N LYS A 88 -10.78 -8.60 1.37
CA LYS A 88 -11.75 -8.79 0.30
C LYS A 88 -11.56 -7.69 -0.75
N CYS A 89 -10.64 -7.90 -1.69
CA CYS A 89 -10.38 -6.90 -2.72
C CYS A 89 -9.94 -7.52 -4.06
N THR A 90 -10.07 -6.73 -5.12
CA THR A 90 -9.59 -7.12 -6.45
C THR A 90 -8.07 -6.92 -6.55
N ALA A 91 -7.55 -5.88 -5.92
CA ALA A 91 -6.13 -5.57 -5.95
C ALA A 91 -5.65 -4.93 -4.64
N VAL A 92 -4.34 -5.09 -4.39
CA VAL A 92 -3.62 -4.42 -3.30
C VAL A 92 -2.45 -3.64 -3.89
N CYS A 93 -2.28 -2.40 -3.47
CA CYS A 93 -1.10 -1.59 -3.79
C CYS A 93 -0.31 -1.32 -2.50
N ILE A 94 0.96 -1.68 -2.51
CA ILE A 94 1.85 -1.56 -1.34
C ILE A 94 3.05 -0.70 -1.71
N SER A 95 3.37 0.29 -0.90
CA SER A 95 4.66 0.99 -0.93
C SER A 95 5.31 0.88 0.43
N VAL A 96 6.52 0.32 0.47
CA VAL A 96 7.31 0.10 1.68
C VAL A 96 8.77 0.51 1.46
N PRO A 97 9.52 0.81 2.53
CA PRO A 97 10.97 0.97 2.42
C PRO A 97 11.62 -0.24 1.75
N HIS A 98 12.46 0.00 0.72
CA HIS A 98 13.12 -1.08 -0.03
C HIS A 98 14.36 -1.55 0.73
N CYS A 99 14.28 -2.69 1.38
CA CYS A 99 15.39 -3.33 2.07
C CYS A 99 16.24 -4.10 1.07
N HIS A 100 17.53 -3.73 0.94
CA HIS A 100 18.45 -4.43 0.01
C HIS A 100 19.26 -5.53 0.66
N ASN A 101 19.27 -5.60 2.00
CA ASN A 101 19.88 -6.63 2.82
C ASN A 101 21.31 -7.03 2.37
N LYS A 102 22.16 -6.04 2.12
CA LYS A 102 23.53 -6.24 1.58
C LYS A 102 24.50 -6.87 2.58
N SER A 103 24.40 -6.46 3.84
CA SER A 103 25.18 -6.96 4.97
C SER A 103 24.57 -6.52 6.29
N ASP A 104 24.99 -7.12 7.40
CA ASP A 104 24.54 -6.71 8.74
C ASP A 104 24.90 -5.25 9.02
N GLU A 105 26.13 -4.84 8.66
CA GLU A 105 26.57 -3.45 8.82
C GLU A 105 25.71 -2.48 7.99
N TRP A 106 25.38 -2.83 6.75
CA TRP A 106 24.48 -2.02 5.93
C TRP A 106 23.09 -1.91 6.58
N PHE A 107 22.53 -3.03 7.05
CA PHE A 107 21.22 -3.05 7.68
C PHE A 107 21.19 -2.23 8.97
N GLU A 108 22.22 -2.33 9.83
CA GLU A 108 22.35 -1.54 11.06
C GLU A 108 22.36 -0.03 10.81
N ASN A 109 22.92 0.42 9.67
CA ASN A 109 23.02 1.82 9.28
C ASN A 109 21.91 2.28 8.31
N TRP A 110 21.00 1.39 7.93
CA TRP A 110 19.95 1.73 6.99
C TRP A 110 18.92 2.68 7.60
N LYS A 111 18.67 3.81 6.94
CA LYS A 111 17.83 4.92 7.46
C LYS A 111 16.40 4.52 7.82
N HIS A 112 15.90 3.42 7.22
CA HIS A 112 14.55 2.90 7.50
C HIS A 112 14.54 1.77 8.53
N ARG A 113 15.71 1.40 9.09
CA ARG A 113 15.76 0.51 10.24
C ARG A 113 15.30 1.26 11.48
N ARG A 114 14.05 1.06 11.83
CA ARG A 114 13.38 1.65 12.99
C ARG A 114 12.77 0.52 13.82
N PRO A 115 13.53 -0.12 14.72
CA PRO A 115 13.14 -1.37 15.38
C PRO A 115 11.78 -1.32 16.11
N ASP A 116 11.41 -0.15 16.64
CA ASP A 116 10.16 0.03 17.38
C ASP A 116 8.97 0.45 16.50
N GLU A 117 9.21 0.72 15.22
CA GLU A 117 8.20 1.21 14.28
C GLU A 117 8.05 0.26 13.08
N HIS A 118 9.17 -0.10 12.42
CA HIS A 118 9.19 -0.97 11.25
C HIS A 118 9.48 -2.41 11.69
N LEU A 119 8.41 -3.18 11.89
CA LEU A 119 8.50 -4.57 12.34
C LEU A 119 8.85 -5.53 11.20
N TRP A 120 8.58 -5.13 9.96
CA TRP A 120 8.85 -5.90 8.75
C TRP A 120 9.72 -5.12 7.77
N HIS A 121 10.66 -5.83 7.14
CA HIS A 121 11.56 -5.27 6.15
C HIS A 121 11.47 -6.11 4.87
N PHE A 122 11.12 -5.48 3.77
CA PHE A 122 10.88 -6.17 2.50
C PHE A 122 11.88 -5.75 1.42
N ASP A 123 12.48 -6.75 0.77
CA ASP A 123 12.91 -6.62 -0.60
C ASP A 123 11.76 -7.04 -1.55
N LYS A 124 12.00 -6.94 -2.86
CA LYS A 124 10.97 -7.29 -3.84
C LYS A 124 10.54 -8.75 -3.72
N ASP A 125 11.50 -9.66 -3.60
CA ASP A 125 11.22 -11.09 -3.68
C ASP A 125 10.52 -11.59 -2.41
N SER A 126 10.90 -11.09 -1.24
CA SER A 126 10.22 -11.41 0.03
C SER A 126 8.79 -10.88 0.07
N LEU A 127 8.55 -9.65 -0.44
CA LEU A 127 7.19 -9.10 -0.52
C LEU A 127 6.33 -9.89 -1.50
N VAL A 128 6.86 -10.25 -2.67
CA VAL A 128 6.13 -11.07 -3.67
C VAL A 128 5.80 -12.43 -3.10
N ASN A 129 6.78 -13.13 -2.52
CA ASN A 129 6.57 -14.45 -1.92
C ASN A 129 5.55 -14.42 -0.77
N PHE A 130 5.56 -13.35 0.04
CA PHE A 130 4.56 -13.16 1.08
C PHE A 130 3.17 -12.99 0.47
N MET A 131 3.01 -12.08 -0.49
CA MET A 131 1.71 -11.80 -1.11
C MET A 131 1.14 -12.98 -1.88
N GLU A 132 1.98 -13.79 -2.54
CA GLU A 132 1.54 -15.02 -3.22
C GLU A 132 0.98 -16.04 -2.22
N ARG A 133 1.60 -16.22 -1.06
CA ARG A 133 1.05 -17.06 0.02
C ARG A 133 -0.27 -16.51 0.57
N MET A 134 -0.48 -15.21 0.54
CA MET A 134 -1.73 -14.55 0.95
C MET A 134 -2.83 -14.62 -0.13
N GLY A 135 -2.54 -15.14 -1.32
CA GLY A 135 -3.51 -15.31 -2.41
C GLY A 135 -3.56 -14.17 -3.43
N PHE A 136 -2.43 -13.48 -3.60
CA PHE A 136 -2.29 -12.38 -4.55
C PHE A 136 -1.13 -12.63 -5.52
N VAL A 137 -1.25 -12.14 -6.76
CA VAL A 137 -0.20 -12.22 -7.78
C VAL A 137 0.30 -10.84 -8.16
N LEU A 138 1.61 -10.70 -8.33
CA LEU A 138 2.24 -9.45 -8.75
C LEU A 138 1.77 -9.05 -10.16
N CYS A 139 1.30 -7.81 -10.30
CA CYS A 139 0.95 -7.19 -11.59
C CYS A 139 2.04 -6.24 -12.08
N SER A 140 2.55 -5.42 -11.17
CA SER A 140 3.62 -4.46 -11.49
C SER A 140 4.43 -4.14 -10.24
N HIS A 141 5.69 -3.77 -10.44
CA HIS A 141 6.54 -3.19 -9.40
C HIS A 141 7.35 -2.03 -9.95
N SER A 142 7.72 -1.11 -9.09
CA SER A 142 8.53 0.05 -9.44
C SER A 142 9.13 0.71 -8.21
N ASN A 143 10.04 1.64 -8.43
CA ASN A 143 10.51 2.59 -7.42
C ASN A 143 10.05 4.01 -7.78
N LEU A 144 8.82 4.13 -8.28
CA LEU A 144 8.29 5.38 -8.81
C LEU A 144 8.28 6.53 -7.79
N GLU A 145 8.11 6.22 -6.51
CA GLU A 145 8.14 7.23 -5.45
C GLU A 145 9.53 7.86 -5.25
N ASP A 146 10.58 7.22 -5.73
CA ASP A 146 11.95 7.73 -5.67
C ASP A 146 12.12 9.00 -6.52
N THR A 147 11.26 9.24 -7.49
CA THR A 147 11.24 10.51 -8.23
C THR A 147 11.02 11.72 -7.31
N ILE A 148 10.45 11.49 -6.13
CA ILE A 148 10.17 12.52 -5.12
C ILE A 148 10.92 12.27 -3.81
N ARG A 149 11.07 10.99 -3.41
CA ARG A 149 11.55 10.60 -2.07
C ARG A 149 13.03 10.20 -2.02
N LYS A 150 13.65 9.89 -3.16
CA LYS A 150 15.06 9.49 -3.19
C LYS A 150 15.97 10.69 -2.96
N ASN A 151 16.91 10.53 -2.04
CA ASN A 151 18.00 11.48 -1.90
C ASN A 151 18.91 11.38 -3.14
N PRO A 152 19.33 12.50 -3.77
CA PRO A 152 20.24 12.49 -4.91
C PRO A 152 21.53 11.69 -4.67
N ASP A 153 22.04 11.70 -3.44
CA ASP A 153 23.25 10.99 -3.05
C ASP A 153 23.03 9.49 -2.75
N GLN A 154 21.80 9.02 -2.85
CA GLN A 154 21.46 7.62 -2.61
C GLN A 154 21.57 6.79 -3.90
N GLU A 155 22.49 5.85 -3.95
CA GLU A 155 22.67 4.95 -5.11
C GLU A 155 21.50 3.99 -5.28
N GLU A 156 21.03 3.39 -4.18
CA GLU A 156 20.02 2.34 -4.19
C GLU A 156 18.59 2.90 -4.24
N PRO A 157 17.65 2.15 -4.83
CA PRO A 157 16.23 2.46 -4.71
C PRO A 157 15.79 2.57 -3.25
N ASN A 158 14.95 3.56 -2.96
CA ASN A 158 14.54 3.91 -1.61
C ASN A 158 13.21 3.27 -1.22
N ILE A 159 12.24 3.32 -2.13
CA ILE A 159 10.88 2.82 -1.89
C ILE A 159 10.52 1.79 -2.94
N LEU A 160 10.03 0.65 -2.49
CA LEU A 160 9.47 -0.40 -3.32
C LEU A 160 7.96 -0.21 -3.39
N THR A 161 7.42 -0.04 -4.59
CA THR A 161 5.98 0.02 -4.83
C THR A 161 5.56 -1.18 -5.68
N CYS A 162 4.61 -1.97 -5.18
CA CYS A 162 4.08 -3.14 -5.86
C CYS A 162 2.55 -3.07 -5.97
N VAL A 163 2.01 -3.53 -7.09
CA VAL A 163 0.57 -3.74 -7.27
C VAL A 163 0.33 -5.23 -7.49
N PHE A 164 -0.59 -5.77 -6.71
CA PHE A 164 -0.97 -7.18 -6.75
C PHE A 164 -2.44 -7.32 -7.10
N ARG A 165 -2.83 -8.43 -7.75
CA ARG A 165 -4.24 -8.82 -7.95
C ARG A 165 -4.57 -10.07 -7.14
N SER A 166 -5.77 -10.09 -6.57
CA SER A 166 -6.29 -11.26 -5.88
C SER A 166 -6.55 -12.42 -6.86
N PHE A 167 -6.22 -13.64 -6.46
CA PHE A 167 -6.69 -14.85 -7.14
C PHE A 167 -8.21 -15.05 -7.00
N LYS A 168 -8.79 -14.53 -5.92
CA LYS A 168 -10.23 -14.59 -5.67
C LYS A 168 -10.93 -13.46 -6.44
N ARG A 169 -12.05 -13.76 -7.08
CA ARG A 169 -12.91 -12.73 -7.65
C ARG A 169 -13.83 -12.20 -6.56
N TYR A 170 -13.71 -10.92 -6.25
CA TYR A 170 -14.66 -10.20 -5.41
C TYR A 170 -15.47 -9.29 -6.33
N GLU A 171 -16.78 -9.53 -6.43
CA GLU A 171 -17.66 -8.58 -7.09
C GLU A 171 -17.96 -7.47 -6.06
N SER A 172 -17.56 -6.23 -6.38
CA SER A 172 -18.04 -5.07 -5.65
C SER A 172 -19.57 -5.08 -5.78
N SER A 173 -20.27 -5.19 -4.65
CA SER A 173 -21.73 -5.17 -4.63
C SER A 173 -22.23 -3.95 -5.42
N ASN A 174 -22.91 -4.24 -6.55
CA ASN A 174 -23.69 -3.26 -7.28
C ASN A 174 -24.89 -2.87 -6.40
N SER A 175 -24.78 -1.77 -5.69
CA SER A 175 -25.92 -1.06 -5.10
C SER A 175 -25.66 0.43 -5.17
#